data_6fbdde574fd8028fe3f3b3d3f658cd53
#
_entry.id   6fbdde574fd8028fe3f3b3d3f658cd53
#
_cell.length_a   1.000
_cell.length_b   1.000
_cell.length_c   1.000
_cell.angle_alpha   90.00
_cell.angle_beta   90.00
_cell.angle_gamma   90.00
#
_symmetry.space_group_name_H-M   'P 1'
#
loop_
_entity.id
_entity.type
_entity.pdbx_description
1 polymer ?
#
loop_
_entity_poly.entity_id
_entity_poly.type
_entity_poly.pdbx_seq_one_letter_code
_entity_poly.pdbx_strand_id
1 'polypeptide(L)'
;SEVVVAGVLSGNRNFEGRVHPRIKANYLASPPLVVAYALAGSVTTDLTTEPLGLDPQGQPVFLKDIWPSNAEVAELMGLAMRPEVFRELYEGVGASNEAWNAIQVRPGDLYAWDEASTYIQEPPFFQGLEEKPGPIAGIRGARVLAKLGDSVTTDHISPAGRIPEAMPGGRYLKENGVAVADFNSYGSRRGNDRVMTRGTFGNIRLRNQLAPGTEGGWTTHLPTAEVMPIYDASRLYIQAGTPLAVLAGKEYGTGSSRDWAAKGAALLGVRLVIAESFERIHRANLVGMGVLPLQFAQGENPASLGLDGSEVFSVELDDRLQARQTLTVQWQSADGTRSGHFQTRCRIDTPVEVDYYRNGGILQTVLRGFLAESPS
;
A
#
# COMPACT_ATOMS: atom_id res chain seq x y z
N SER A 1 -30.75 -11.81 11.99
CA SER A 1 -29.44 -12.49 12.07
C SER A 1 -28.56 -12.02 10.91
N GLU A 2 -27.40 -11.51 11.23
CA GLU A 2 -26.41 -11.12 10.22
C GLU A 2 -25.82 -12.39 9.59
N VAL A 3 -26.06 -12.60 8.32
CA VAL A 3 -25.45 -13.73 7.59
C VAL A 3 -23.96 -13.43 7.38
N VAL A 4 -23.11 -14.32 7.85
CA VAL A 4 -21.66 -14.26 7.59
C VAL A 4 -21.40 -14.91 6.23
N VAL A 5 -20.86 -14.15 5.29
CA VAL A 5 -20.53 -14.62 3.94
C VAL A 5 -19.03 -14.83 3.82
N ALA A 6 -18.64 -15.98 3.26
CA ALA A 6 -17.26 -16.30 2.89
C ALA A 6 -17.09 -16.37 1.37
N GLY A 7 -15.93 -16.01 0.87
CA GLY A 7 -15.52 -16.20 -0.52
C GLY A 7 -14.62 -17.42 -0.65
N VAL A 8 -14.89 -18.32 -1.62
CA VAL A 8 -13.98 -19.41 -2.00
C VAL A 8 -13.55 -19.19 -3.44
N LEU A 9 -12.25 -19.09 -3.67
CA LEU A 9 -11.68 -18.71 -4.96
C LEU A 9 -10.55 -19.63 -5.39
N SER A 10 -10.40 -19.80 -6.70
CA SER A 10 -9.29 -20.56 -7.28
C SER A 10 -8.16 -19.67 -7.82
N GLY A 11 -8.24 -18.35 -7.63
CA GLY A 11 -7.24 -17.39 -8.07
C GLY A 11 -6.83 -16.44 -6.96
N ASN A 12 -5.57 -16.02 -6.96
CA ASN A 12 -5.07 -15.04 -6.00
C ASN A 12 -5.54 -13.63 -6.39
N ARG A 13 -6.47 -13.07 -5.62
CA ARG A 13 -6.99 -11.71 -5.81
C ARG A 13 -6.55 -10.72 -4.72
N ASN A 14 -5.53 -11.04 -3.91
CA ASN A 14 -5.13 -10.20 -2.77
C ASN A 14 -6.34 -9.90 -1.86
N PHE A 15 -6.73 -10.81 -1.05
CA PHE A 15 -8.01 -10.97 -0.40
C PHE A 15 -8.59 -9.75 0.28
N GLU A 16 -7.87 -9.03 1.11
CA GLU A 16 -8.41 -7.97 1.98
C GLU A 16 -9.10 -6.85 1.18
N GLY A 17 -10.44 -6.92 1.13
CA GLY A 17 -11.30 -5.94 0.48
C GLY A 17 -11.28 -5.94 -1.06
N ARG A 18 -10.45 -6.77 -1.72
CA ARG A 18 -10.40 -6.85 -3.19
C ARG A 18 -11.35 -7.86 -3.80
N VAL A 19 -11.81 -8.83 -3.03
CA VAL A 19 -12.85 -9.77 -3.48
C VAL A 19 -14.20 -9.07 -3.37
N HIS A 20 -14.59 -8.70 -2.17
CA HIS A 20 -15.78 -7.89 -1.91
C HIS A 20 -15.69 -7.30 -0.49
N PRO A 21 -16.07 -6.02 -0.28
CA PRO A 21 -15.90 -5.34 1.01
C PRO A 21 -16.75 -5.88 2.15
N ARG A 22 -17.79 -6.67 1.84
CA ARG A 22 -18.68 -7.28 2.85
C ARG A 22 -18.32 -8.72 3.23
N ILE A 23 -17.39 -9.34 2.52
CA ILE A 23 -16.92 -10.70 2.82
C ILE A 23 -15.99 -10.66 4.03
N LYS A 24 -16.28 -11.46 5.05
CA LYS A 24 -15.49 -11.52 6.29
C LYS A 24 -14.37 -12.55 6.25
N ALA A 25 -14.47 -13.57 5.38
CA ALA A 25 -13.46 -14.62 5.24
C ALA A 25 -13.30 -14.99 3.76
N ASN A 26 -12.06 -15.22 3.35
CA ASN A 26 -11.73 -15.67 2.00
C ASN A 26 -10.83 -16.89 2.06
N TYR A 27 -11.13 -17.88 1.21
CA TYR A 27 -10.39 -19.13 1.12
C TYR A 27 -9.87 -19.32 -0.30
N LEU A 28 -8.62 -19.75 -0.41
CA LEU A 28 -8.01 -20.15 -1.68
C LEU A 28 -8.12 -21.65 -1.81
N ALA A 29 -8.75 -22.13 -2.86
CA ALA A 29 -8.96 -23.55 -3.11
C ALA A 29 -8.70 -23.89 -4.58
N SER A 30 -8.56 -25.17 -4.91
CA SER A 30 -8.51 -25.63 -6.30
C SER A 30 -9.85 -25.39 -7.01
N PRO A 31 -9.89 -25.25 -8.37
CA PRO A 31 -11.15 -25.08 -9.08
C PRO A 31 -12.22 -26.11 -8.74
N PRO A 32 -11.92 -27.44 -8.63
CA PRO A 32 -12.91 -28.43 -8.23
C PRO A 32 -13.48 -28.21 -6.83
N LEU A 33 -12.65 -27.77 -5.87
CA LEU A 33 -13.10 -27.47 -4.52
C LEU A 33 -13.98 -26.20 -4.46
N VAL A 34 -13.72 -25.21 -5.32
CA VAL A 34 -14.62 -24.04 -5.44
C VAL A 34 -16.02 -24.49 -5.85
N VAL A 35 -16.12 -25.40 -6.80
CA VAL A 35 -17.41 -25.98 -7.25
C VAL A 35 -18.06 -26.78 -6.09
N ALA A 36 -17.28 -27.61 -5.41
CA ALA A 36 -17.78 -28.40 -4.29
C ALA A 36 -18.37 -27.53 -3.17
N TYR A 37 -17.67 -26.48 -2.75
CA TYR A 37 -18.19 -25.54 -1.73
C TYR A 37 -19.39 -24.71 -2.21
N ALA A 38 -19.44 -24.41 -3.52
CA ALA A 38 -20.63 -23.73 -4.08
C ALA A 38 -21.87 -24.64 -4.02
N LEU A 39 -21.72 -25.94 -4.25
CA LEU A 39 -22.79 -26.94 -4.12
C LEU A 39 -23.19 -27.16 -2.65
N ALA A 40 -22.20 -27.27 -1.76
CA ALA A 40 -22.43 -27.46 -0.31
C ALA A 40 -23.08 -26.23 0.35
N GLY A 41 -22.87 -25.01 -0.21
CA GLY A 41 -23.42 -23.76 0.30
C GLY A 41 -22.81 -23.27 1.61
N SER A 42 -21.85 -23.99 2.19
CA SER A 42 -21.16 -23.62 3.44
C SER A 42 -19.70 -24.05 3.44
N VAL A 43 -18.84 -23.19 3.97
CA VAL A 43 -17.42 -23.50 4.17
C VAL A 43 -17.14 -24.32 5.43
N THR A 44 -18.17 -24.54 6.26
CA THR A 44 -18.07 -25.36 7.47
C THR A 44 -18.40 -26.82 7.22
N THR A 45 -18.89 -27.16 6.01
CA THR A 45 -19.15 -28.55 5.60
C THR A 45 -17.86 -29.33 5.50
N ASP A 46 -17.77 -30.47 6.20
CA ASP A 46 -16.65 -31.42 6.05
C ASP A 46 -16.85 -32.21 4.76
N LEU A 47 -16.18 -31.76 3.69
CA LEU A 47 -16.28 -32.37 2.36
C LEU A 47 -15.78 -33.83 2.32
N THR A 48 -15.12 -34.34 3.37
CA THR A 48 -14.63 -35.74 3.44
C THR A 48 -15.69 -36.70 3.96
N THR A 49 -16.62 -36.21 4.76
CA THR A 49 -17.60 -37.05 5.46
C THR A 49 -19.04 -36.68 5.26
N GLU A 50 -19.30 -35.39 4.95
CA GLU A 50 -20.66 -34.86 4.78
C GLU A 50 -21.05 -34.76 3.31
N PRO A 51 -22.35 -34.97 2.98
CA PRO A 51 -22.82 -34.82 1.60
C PRO A 51 -22.84 -33.35 1.19
N LEU A 52 -22.57 -33.08 -0.08
CA LEU A 52 -22.68 -31.77 -0.72
C LEU A 52 -24.15 -31.35 -0.89
N GLY A 53 -25.04 -32.30 -1.01
CA GLY A 53 -26.48 -32.12 -1.22
C GLY A 53 -27.18 -33.44 -1.54
N LEU A 54 -28.39 -33.34 -2.06
CA LEU A 54 -29.18 -34.47 -2.48
C LEU A 54 -29.37 -34.44 -4.01
N ASP A 55 -29.39 -35.60 -4.65
CA ASP A 55 -29.76 -35.74 -6.05
C ASP A 55 -31.30 -35.55 -6.25
N PRO A 56 -31.80 -35.53 -7.51
CA PRO A 56 -33.26 -35.46 -7.77
C PRO A 56 -34.07 -36.60 -7.20
N GLN A 57 -33.45 -37.72 -6.83
CA GLN A 57 -34.08 -38.88 -6.21
C GLN A 57 -33.96 -38.84 -4.69
N GLY A 58 -33.39 -37.77 -4.10
CA GLY A 58 -33.23 -37.62 -2.66
C GLY A 58 -32.04 -38.39 -2.06
N GLN A 59 -31.14 -38.90 -2.88
CA GLN A 59 -29.95 -39.61 -2.38
C GLN A 59 -28.81 -38.62 -2.08
N PRO A 60 -28.00 -38.86 -1.04
CA PRO A 60 -26.87 -37.99 -0.71
C PRO A 60 -25.76 -38.09 -1.74
N VAL A 61 -25.28 -36.92 -2.20
CA VAL A 61 -24.16 -36.76 -3.13
C VAL A 61 -22.93 -36.28 -2.37
N PHE A 62 -21.85 -37.03 -2.42
CA PHE A 62 -20.60 -36.70 -1.75
C PHE A 62 -19.55 -36.16 -2.71
N LEU A 63 -18.49 -35.57 -2.18
CA LEU A 63 -17.37 -35.02 -3.00
C LEU A 63 -16.80 -36.07 -3.96
N LYS A 64 -16.63 -37.30 -3.52
CA LYS A 64 -16.12 -38.41 -4.36
C LYS A 64 -16.96 -38.73 -5.60
N ASP A 65 -18.26 -38.40 -5.56
CA ASP A 65 -19.19 -38.71 -6.64
C ASP A 65 -19.09 -37.68 -7.77
N ILE A 66 -18.57 -36.45 -7.49
CA ILE A 66 -18.38 -35.38 -8.44
C ILE A 66 -16.89 -35.07 -8.73
N TRP A 67 -15.96 -35.73 -8.03
CA TRP A 67 -14.54 -35.46 -8.21
C TRP A 67 -14.05 -36.04 -9.54
N PRO A 68 -13.47 -35.18 -10.45
CA PRO A 68 -13.02 -35.64 -11.75
C PRO A 68 -11.87 -36.63 -11.63
N SER A 69 -11.90 -37.72 -12.40
CA SER A 69 -10.78 -38.61 -12.53
C SER A 69 -9.63 -38.01 -13.32
N ASN A 70 -8.42 -38.48 -13.12
CA ASN A 70 -7.26 -38.04 -13.89
C ASN A 70 -7.42 -38.31 -15.40
N ALA A 71 -8.18 -39.32 -15.79
CA ALA A 71 -8.47 -39.64 -17.18
C ALA A 71 -9.39 -38.58 -17.83
N GLU A 72 -10.46 -38.18 -17.14
CA GLU A 72 -11.37 -37.10 -17.59
C GLU A 72 -10.63 -35.78 -17.70
N VAL A 73 -9.78 -35.43 -16.72
CA VAL A 73 -8.96 -34.23 -16.77
C VAL A 73 -8.01 -34.26 -17.96
N ALA A 74 -7.33 -35.37 -18.22
CA ALA A 74 -6.41 -35.52 -19.34
C ALA A 74 -7.13 -35.40 -20.71
N GLU A 75 -8.32 -35.98 -20.85
CA GLU A 75 -9.15 -35.87 -22.05
C GLU A 75 -9.54 -34.40 -22.31
N LEU A 76 -10.08 -33.71 -21.30
CA LEU A 76 -10.49 -32.31 -21.42
C LEU A 76 -9.30 -31.39 -21.69
N MET A 77 -8.15 -31.64 -21.06
CA MET A 77 -6.91 -30.92 -21.39
C MET A 77 -6.52 -31.08 -22.87
N GLY A 78 -6.62 -32.31 -23.41
CA GLY A 78 -6.37 -32.58 -24.85
C GLY A 78 -7.29 -31.80 -25.78
N LEU A 79 -8.54 -31.57 -25.37
CA LEU A 79 -9.50 -30.76 -26.14
C LEU A 79 -9.23 -29.24 -26.00
N ALA A 80 -8.84 -28.78 -24.83
CA ALA A 80 -8.61 -27.36 -24.57
C ALA A 80 -7.26 -26.83 -25.09
N MET A 81 -6.22 -27.68 -25.10
CA MET A 81 -4.84 -27.32 -25.47
C MET A 81 -4.54 -27.44 -26.98
N ARG A 82 -5.52 -27.21 -27.81
CA ARG A 82 -5.34 -27.23 -29.27
C ARG A 82 -4.92 -25.85 -29.80
N PRO A 83 -4.00 -25.78 -30.80
CA PRO A 83 -3.55 -24.52 -31.37
C PRO A 83 -4.67 -23.63 -31.92
N GLU A 84 -5.74 -24.26 -32.46
CA GLU A 84 -6.90 -23.57 -33.01
C GLU A 84 -7.63 -22.76 -31.96
N VAL A 85 -7.82 -23.31 -30.74
CA VAL A 85 -8.47 -22.62 -29.60
C VAL A 85 -7.67 -21.38 -29.21
N PHE A 86 -6.35 -21.49 -29.17
CA PHE A 86 -5.50 -20.33 -28.88
C PHE A 86 -5.61 -19.27 -29.98
N ARG A 87 -5.59 -19.64 -31.28
CA ARG A 87 -5.74 -18.67 -32.35
C ARG A 87 -7.08 -17.93 -32.27
N GLU A 88 -8.19 -18.65 -32.16
CA GLU A 88 -9.52 -18.04 -32.03
C GLU A 88 -9.62 -17.05 -30.86
N LEU A 89 -9.07 -17.42 -29.71
CA LEU A 89 -9.09 -16.58 -28.52
C LEU A 89 -8.21 -15.32 -28.66
N TYR A 90 -7.03 -15.44 -29.30
CA TYR A 90 -6.08 -14.34 -29.41
C TYR A 90 -6.32 -13.45 -30.63
N GLU A 91 -6.84 -13.96 -31.75
CA GLU A 91 -7.21 -13.15 -32.92
C GLU A 91 -8.29 -12.11 -32.58
N GLY A 92 -9.22 -12.44 -31.67
CA GLY A 92 -10.31 -11.56 -31.25
C GLY A 92 -10.00 -10.62 -30.07
N VAL A 93 -8.85 -10.77 -29.43
CA VAL A 93 -8.55 -10.08 -28.15
C VAL A 93 -8.69 -8.56 -28.25
N GLY A 94 -8.24 -7.94 -29.34
CA GLY A 94 -8.32 -6.49 -29.52
C GLY A 94 -9.74 -5.95 -29.77
N ALA A 95 -10.67 -6.79 -30.17
CA ALA A 95 -12.05 -6.41 -30.52
C ALA A 95 -13.11 -7.03 -29.60
N SER A 96 -12.72 -7.87 -28.64
CA SER A 96 -13.63 -8.70 -27.84
C SER A 96 -14.43 -7.95 -26.78
N ASN A 97 -14.05 -6.72 -26.44
CA ASN A 97 -14.72 -5.92 -25.41
C ASN A 97 -15.33 -4.66 -26.01
N GLU A 98 -16.63 -4.70 -26.29
CA GLU A 98 -17.37 -3.58 -26.87
C GLU A 98 -17.31 -2.30 -26.02
N ALA A 99 -17.38 -2.43 -24.68
CA ALA A 99 -17.30 -1.28 -23.79
C ALA A 99 -15.93 -0.62 -23.83
N TRP A 100 -14.85 -1.43 -23.96
CA TRP A 100 -13.50 -0.91 -24.14
C TRP A 100 -13.36 -0.19 -25.50
N ASN A 101 -13.86 -0.78 -26.57
CA ASN A 101 -13.76 -0.24 -27.92
C ASN A 101 -14.61 1.03 -28.12
N ALA A 102 -15.66 1.20 -27.31
CA ALA A 102 -16.51 2.39 -27.33
C ALA A 102 -15.90 3.61 -26.62
N ILE A 103 -14.77 3.44 -25.91
CA ILE A 103 -14.09 4.55 -25.20
C ILE A 103 -13.58 5.55 -26.24
N GLN A 104 -14.08 6.79 -26.15
CA GLN A 104 -13.63 7.89 -27.00
C GLN A 104 -12.24 8.36 -26.54
N VAL A 105 -11.25 8.19 -27.41
CA VAL A 105 -9.89 8.69 -27.19
C VAL A 105 -9.79 10.09 -27.79
N ARG A 106 -9.40 11.07 -27.00
CA ARG A 106 -9.06 12.40 -27.50
C ARG A 106 -7.61 12.37 -27.99
N PRO A 107 -7.34 12.65 -29.27
CA PRO A 107 -5.97 12.70 -29.76
C PRO A 107 -5.25 13.91 -29.16
N GLY A 108 -3.98 13.76 -28.84
CA GLY A 108 -3.14 14.83 -28.30
C GLY A 108 -1.87 14.25 -27.68
N ASP A 109 -0.82 15.07 -27.58
CA ASP A 109 0.46 14.68 -26.98
C ASP A 109 0.40 14.68 -25.46
N LEU A 110 -0.56 15.41 -24.87
CA LEU A 110 -0.77 15.50 -23.44
C LEU A 110 -2.13 14.93 -23.04
N TYR A 111 -2.17 14.27 -21.90
CA TYR A 111 -3.44 13.81 -21.32
C TYR A 111 -4.24 15.00 -20.78
N ALA A 112 -5.50 15.10 -21.16
CA ALA A 112 -6.42 16.12 -20.64
C ALA A 112 -6.98 15.66 -19.28
N TRP A 113 -6.37 16.13 -18.19
CA TRP A 113 -6.82 15.83 -16.84
C TRP A 113 -8.18 16.50 -16.55
N ASP A 114 -9.06 15.74 -15.90
CA ASP A 114 -10.33 16.25 -15.38
C ASP A 114 -10.19 16.47 -13.87
N GLU A 115 -10.07 17.72 -13.46
CA GLU A 115 -9.93 18.08 -12.04
C GLU A 115 -11.15 17.72 -11.19
N ALA A 116 -12.32 17.57 -11.80
CA ALA A 116 -13.54 17.14 -11.11
C ALA A 116 -13.59 15.62 -10.92
N SER A 117 -12.74 14.85 -11.57
CA SER A 117 -12.71 13.40 -11.41
C SER A 117 -12.31 13.01 -9.99
N THR A 118 -13.15 12.17 -9.35
CA THR A 118 -12.83 11.59 -8.04
C THR A 118 -12.15 10.22 -8.12
N TYR A 119 -11.85 9.74 -9.35
CA TYR A 119 -11.17 8.47 -9.62
C TYR A 119 -9.75 8.62 -10.13
N ILE A 120 -9.50 9.60 -11.01
CA ILE A 120 -8.20 9.83 -11.66
C ILE A 120 -7.85 11.29 -11.50
N GLN A 121 -6.67 11.57 -10.97
CA GLN A 121 -6.12 12.91 -10.80
C GLN A 121 -4.71 12.98 -11.38
N GLU A 122 -4.28 14.18 -11.79
CA GLU A 122 -2.90 14.41 -12.17
C GLU A 122 -1.98 14.08 -10.99
N PRO A 123 -0.99 13.16 -11.17
CA PRO A 123 -0.09 12.79 -10.09
C PRO A 123 0.77 13.97 -9.62
N PRO A 124 0.91 14.19 -8.29
CA PRO A 124 1.61 15.36 -7.77
C PRO A 124 3.15 15.25 -7.81
N PHE A 125 3.71 14.13 -8.28
CA PHE A 125 5.14 13.81 -8.14
C PHE A 125 6.08 14.67 -8.98
N PHE A 126 5.56 15.37 -9.98
CA PHE A 126 6.32 16.28 -10.85
C PHE A 126 6.03 17.76 -10.60
N GLN A 127 5.13 18.09 -9.68
CA GLN A 127 4.81 19.48 -9.37
C GLN A 127 6.02 20.17 -8.74
N GLY A 128 6.41 21.33 -9.31
CA GLY A 128 7.57 22.10 -8.86
C GLY A 128 8.92 21.41 -9.10
N LEU A 129 8.97 20.43 -10.04
CA LEU A 129 10.21 19.75 -10.38
C LEU A 129 11.15 20.68 -11.15
N GLU A 130 12.30 20.97 -10.57
CA GLU A 130 13.38 21.72 -11.23
C GLU A 130 14.13 20.81 -12.20
N GLU A 131 14.69 21.39 -13.27
CA GLU A 131 15.50 20.67 -14.28
C GLU A 131 16.68 19.93 -13.66
N LYS A 132 17.35 20.55 -12.69
CA LYS A 132 18.46 19.93 -11.95
C LYS A 132 18.06 19.65 -10.51
N PRO A 133 18.51 18.52 -9.92
CA PRO A 133 18.25 18.28 -8.51
C PRO A 133 19.00 19.29 -7.64
N GLY A 134 18.38 19.70 -6.54
CA GLY A 134 19.10 20.41 -5.48
C GLY A 134 20.11 19.51 -4.77
N PRO A 135 20.96 20.05 -3.89
CA PRO A 135 21.87 19.27 -3.08
C PRO A 135 21.10 18.38 -2.10
N ILE A 136 21.70 17.24 -1.75
CA ILE A 136 21.19 16.43 -0.64
C ILE A 136 21.34 17.23 0.64
N ALA A 137 20.22 17.47 1.33
CA ALA A 137 20.18 18.21 2.58
C ALA A 137 19.83 17.31 3.76
N GLY A 138 20.39 17.63 4.93
CA GLY A 138 20.06 16.96 6.18
C GLY A 138 18.59 17.11 6.54
N ILE A 139 18.04 16.13 7.23
CA ILE A 139 16.68 16.16 7.76
C ILE A 139 16.77 16.70 9.19
N ARG A 140 16.14 17.84 9.47
CA ARG A 140 16.22 18.51 10.77
C ARG A 140 14.84 18.70 11.39
N GLY A 141 14.72 18.37 12.66
CA GLY A 141 13.50 18.63 13.40
C GLY A 141 12.33 17.72 13.04
N ALA A 142 12.59 16.50 12.57
CA ALA A 142 11.54 15.57 12.19
C ALA A 142 10.73 15.10 13.38
N ARG A 143 9.40 15.19 13.30
CA ARG A 143 8.45 14.67 14.29
C ARG A 143 7.93 13.30 13.90
N VAL A 144 7.67 12.46 14.89
CA VAL A 144 7.12 11.12 14.64
C VAL A 144 5.63 11.21 14.33
N LEU A 145 5.26 10.76 13.15
CA LEU A 145 3.85 10.64 12.72
C LEU A 145 3.24 9.32 13.18
N ALA A 146 4.04 8.25 13.18
CA ALA A 146 3.61 6.94 13.61
C ALA A 146 4.76 6.17 14.27
N LYS A 147 4.48 5.56 15.43
CA LYS A 147 5.35 4.60 16.12
C LYS A 147 4.67 3.24 16.09
N LEU A 148 5.26 2.31 15.35
CA LEU A 148 4.65 1.05 14.97
C LEU A 148 5.46 -0.13 15.53
N GLY A 149 4.81 -1.28 15.69
CA GLY A 149 5.45 -2.53 16.09
C GLY A 149 6.05 -3.30 14.92
N ASP A 150 6.25 -4.59 15.15
CA ASP A 150 6.79 -5.55 14.19
C ASP A 150 5.76 -5.94 13.11
N SER A 151 6.26 -6.43 11.97
CA SER A 151 5.48 -7.05 10.89
C SER A 151 4.33 -6.16 10.36
N VAL A 152 4.54 -4.85 10.34
CA VAL A 152 3.60 -3.93 9.72
C VAL A 152 3.67 -4.10 8.20
N THR A 153 2.60 -4.63 7.63
CA THR A 153 2.55 -4.97 6.21
C THR A 153 2.27 -3.75 5.33
N THR A 154 2.56 -3.88 4.03
CA THR A 154 2.16 -2.87 3.04
C THR A 154 0.65 -2.67 2.96
N ASP A 155 -0.16 -3.67 3.37
CA ASP A 155 -1.62 -3.56 3.47
C ASP A 155 -2.07 -2.72 4.67
N HIS A 156 -1.25 -2.64 5.72
CA HIS A 156 -1.50 -1.74 6.85
C HIS A 156 -1.18 -0.28 6.48
N ILE A 157 -0.20 -0.06 5.62
CA ILE A 157 0.28 1.27 5.23
C ILE A 157 -0.50 1.82 4.04
N SER A 158 -0.55 1.07 2.92
CA SER A 158 -1.28 1.43 1.72
C SER A 158 -2.77 1.20 1.90
N PRO A 159 -3.62 2.19 1.64
CA PRO A 159 -5.05 2.00 1.82
C PRO A 159 -5.61 0.98 0.83
N ALA A 160 -6.50 0.13 1.34
CA ALA A 160 -7.25 -0.86 0.59
C ALA A 160 -8.67 -0.98 1.18
N GLY A 161 -9.57 -1.68 0.48
CA GLY A 161 -10.91 -1.94 0.96
C GLY A 161 -11.79 -0.70 1.05
N ARG A 162 -12.76 -0.73 1.97
CA ARG A 162 -13.81 0.29 2.12
C ARG A 162 -13.23 1.62 2.60
N ILE A 163 -13.79 2.71 2.09
CA ILE A 163 -13.51 4.08 2.55
C ILE A 163 -14.52 4.43 3.65
N PRO A 164 -14.08 4.62 4.91
CA PRO A 164 -15.00 4.98 6.00
C PRO A 164 -15.49 6.43 5.84
N GLU A 165 -16.78 6.67 6.05
CA GLU A 165 -17.40 7.98 5.84
C GLU A 165 -16.82 9.09 6.72
N ALA A 166 -16.56 8.78 8.00
CA ALA A 166 -16.07 9.75 8.98
C ALA A 166 -14.58 10.06 8.86
N MET A 167 -13.82 9.22 8.14
CA MET A 167 -12.38 9.40 7.97
C MET A 167 -12.05 10.39 6.84
N PRO A 168 -10.81 10.91 6.78
CA PRO A 168 -10.44 11.95 5.81
C PRO A 168 -10.78 11.63 4.35
N GLY A 169 -10.64 10.37 3.93
CA GLY A 169 -11.01 9.93 2.56
C GLY A 169 -12.51 10.05 2.29
N GLY A 170 -13.34 9.66 3.26
CA GLY A 170 -14.80 9.77 3.14
C GLY A 170 -15.28 11.22 3.16
N ARG A 171 -14.70 12.06 4.04
CA ARG A 171 -15.01 13.51 4.07
C ARG A 171 -14.69 14.16 2.72
N TYR A 172 -13.50 13.89 2.17
CA TYR A 172 -13.10 14.41 0.85
C TYR A 172 -14.09 14.01 -0.26
N LEU A 173 -14.54 12.76 -0.30
CA LEU A 173 -15.50 12.32 -1.31
C LEU A 173 -16.85 13.01 -1.16
N LYS A 174 -17.35 13.20 0.06
CA LYS A 174 -18.59 13.95 0.33
C LYS A 174 -18.48 15.41 -0.10
N GLU A 175 -17.37 16.07 0.21
CA GLU A 175 -17.08 17.45 -0.20
C GLU A 175 -17.04 17.61 -1.73
N ASN A 176 -16.70 16.52 -2.45
CA ASN A 176 -16.72 16.46 -3.92
C ASN A 176 -18.04 15.86 -4.47
N GLY A 177 -19.11 15.84 -3.69
CA GLY A 177 -20.46 15.46 -4.15
C GLY A 177 -20.67 13.96 -4.35
N VAL A 178 -19.78 13.08 -3.89
CA VAL A 178 -19.94 11.64 -4.03
C VAL A 178 -20.82 11.11 -2.88
N ALA A 179 -21.90 10.43 -3.22
CA ALA A 179 -22.76 9.79 -2.23
C ALA A 179 -22.05 8.62 -1.55
N VAL A 180 -22.35 8.36 -0.27
CA VAL A 180 -21.72 7.29 0.52
C VAL A 180 -21.86 5.91 -0.14
N ALA A 181 -22.97 5.66 -0.82
CA ALA A 181 -23.22 4.43 -1.57
C ALA A 181 -22.25 4.24 -2.74
N ASP A 182 -21.70 5.35 -3.28
CA ASP A 182 -20.84 5.40 -4.46
C ASP A 182 -19.36 5.56 -4.10
N PHE A 183 -18.99 5.51 -2.82
CA PHE A 183 -17.60 5.65 -2.37
C PHE A 183 -16.70 4.60 -2.99
N ASN A 184 -17.24 3.40 -3.22
CA ASN A 184 -16.47 2.26 -3.70
C ASN A 184 -15.33 1.92 -2.71
N SER A 185 -14.13 1.64 -3.20
CA SER A 185 -12.98 1.28 -2.38
C SER A 185 -11.76 2.14 -2.69
N TYR A 186 -10.80 2.19 -1.77
CA TYR A 186 -9.50 2.80 -2.02
C TYR A 186 -8.82 2.21 -3.26
N GLY A 187 -8.90 0.87 -3.43
CA GLY A 187 -8.32 0.20 -4.59
C GLY A 187 -8.91 0.66 -5.93
N SER A 188 -10.21 0.96 -5.98
CA SER A 188 -10.88 1.49 -7.18
C SER A 188 -10.48 2.93 -7.50
N ARG A 189 -10.05 3.70 -6.48
CA ARG A 189 -9.66 5.11 -6.59
C ARG A 189 -8.14 5.32 -6.53
N ARG A 190 -7.35 4.26 -6.74
CA ARG A 190 -5.87 4.32 -6.66
C ARG A 190 -5.21 5.29 -7.63
N GLY A 191 -5.92 5.74 -8.66
CA GLY A 191 -5.52 6.80 -9.59
C GLY A 191 -5.76 8.22 -9.05
N ASN A 192 -6.29 8.35 -7.82
CA ASN A 192 -6.52 9.62 -7.16
C ASN A 192 -5.66 9.72 -5.89
N ASP A 193 -4.57 10.48 -5.97
CA ASP A 193 -3.63 10.70 -4.85
C ASP A 193 -4.31 11.34 -3.65
N ARG A 194 -5.29 12.22 -3.89
CA ARG A 194 -6.03 12.92 -2.82
C ARG A 194 -6.83 11.94 -1.96
N VAL A 195 -7.43 10.92 -2.57
CA VAL A 195 -8.12 9.83 -1.83
C VAL A 195 -7.11 8.92 -1.15
N MET A 196 -6.08 8.48 -1.88
CA MET A 196 -5.11 7.50 -1.40
C MET A 196 -4.28 8.02 -0.22
N THR A 197 -3.81 9.26 -0.29
CA THR A 197 -3.04 9.88 0.82
C THR A 197 -3.87 9.96 2.10
N ARG A 198 -5.18 10.26 1.98
CA ARG A 198 -6.11 10.35 3.11
C ARG A 198 -6.38 9.00 3.80
N GLY A 199 -6.13 7.89 3.10
CA GLY A 199 -6.27 6.54 3.65
C GLY A 199 -4.95 5.89 4.06
N THR A 200 -3.82 6.54 3.80
CA THR A 200 -2.51 5.99 4.17
C THR A 200 -2.39 5.82 5.67
N PHE A 201 -1.89 4.66 6.12
CA PHE A 201 -1.90 4.17 7.50
C PHE A 201 -3.32 3.99 8.10
N GLY A 202 -4.36 3.96 7.26
CA GLY A 202 -5.75 3.90 7.72
C GLY A 202 -6.31 2.49 7.98
N ASN A 203 -5.53 1.42 7.81
CA ASN A 203 -6.01 0.06 8.04
C ASN A 203 -6.40 -0.15 9.49
N ILE A 204 -7.60 -0.68 9.74
CA ILE A 204 -8.16 -0.94 11.07
C ILE A 204 -7.25 -1.80 11.97
N ARG A 205 -6.39 -2.64 11.39
CA ARG A 205 -5.44 -3.48 12.15
C ARG A 205 -4.19 -2.73 12.59
N LEU A 206 -3.92 -1.55 12.05
CA LEU A 206 -2.78 -0.75 12.47
C LEU A 206 -2.94 -0.31 13.91
N ARG A 207 -1.86 -0.39 14.68
CA ARG A 207 -1.79 0.12 16.06
C ARG A 207 -0.66 1.13 16.12
N ASN A 208 -1.02 2.40 16.18
CA ASN A 208 -0.07 3.47 16.38
C ASN A 208 0.10 3.73 17.87
N GLN A 209 1.31 3.49 18.40
CA GLN A 209 1.62 3.67 19.82
C GLN A 209 1.53 5.14 20.29
N LEU A 210 1.51 6.10 19.34
CA LEU A 210 1.27 7.52 19.66
C LEU A 210 -0.20 7.83 19.96
N ALA A 211 -1.12 6.93 19.63
CA ALA A 211 -2.55 7.08 19.92
C ALA A 211 -3.07 5.80 20.59
N PRO A 212 -2.65 5.49 21.82
CA PRO A 212 -3.02 4.25 22.49
C PRO A 212 -4.54 4.16 22.66
N GLY A 213 -5.07 2.95 22.52
CA GLY A 213 -6.51 2.69 22.59
C GLY A 213 -7.30 2.98 21.31
N THR A 214 -6.66 3.50 20.26
CA THR A 214 -7.29 3.68 18.94
C THR A 214 -6.98 2.53 18.00
N GLU A 215 -7.80 2.40 16.95
CA GLU A 215 -7.60 1.44 15.86
C GLU A 215 -7.54 2.16 14.52
N GLY A 216 -6.57 1.76 13.67
CA GLY A 216 -6.44 2.33 12.34
C GLY A 216 -5.67 3.64 12.28
N GLY A 217 -6.11 4.56 11.44
CA GLY A 217 -5.40 5.76 11.01
C GLY A 217 -5.38 6.93 11.98
N TRP A 218 -5.10 6.71 13.25
CA TRP A 218 -5.03 7.74 14.28
C TRP A 218 -3.61 7.98 14.77
N THR A 219 -3.34 9.21 15.15
CA THR A 219 -2.08 9.63 15.80
C THR A 219 -2.34 10.76 16.78
N THR A 220 -1.35 11.08 17.61
CA THR A 220 -1.35 12.30 18.39
C THR A 220 -0.54 13.36 17.67
N HIS A 221 -1.14 14.52 17.41
CA HIS A 221 -0.41 15.70 16.96
C HIS A 221 0.35 16.26 18.17
N LEU A 222 1.65 15.96 18.25
CA LEU A 222 2.46 16.22 19.44
C LEU A 222 2.47 17.68 19.91
N PRO A 223 2.50 18.71 19.01
CA PRO A 223 2.47 20.11 19.44
C PRO A 223 1.19 20.52 20.18
N THR A 224 0.03 19.94 19.83
CA THR A 224 -1.27 20.24 20.48
C THR A 224 -1.72 19.16 21.45
N ALA A 225 -1.04 18.02 21.50
CA ALA A 225 -1.42 16.83 22.26
C ALA A 225 -2.81 16.25 21.90
N GLU A 226 -3.35 16.60 20.73
CA GLU A 226 -4.65 16.14 20.26
C GLU A 226 -4.55 14.84 19.46
N VAL A 227 -5.45 13.90 19.74
CA VAL A 227 -5.59 12.67 18.95
C VAL A 227 -6.48 12.95 17.75
N MET A 228 -5.96 12.70 16.55
CA MET A 228 -6.65 12.97 15.28
C MET A 228 -6.25 11.97 14.20
N PRO A 229 -6.97 11.93 13.06
CA PRO A 229 -6.54 11.14 11.91
C PRO A 229 -5.12 11.50 11.46
N ILE A 230 -4.33 10.49 11.10
CA ILE A 230 -2.93 10.65 10.63
C ILE A 230 -2.82 11.69 9.50
N TYR A 231 -3.76 11.67 8.55
CA TYR A 231 -3.80 12.67 7.47
C TYR A 231 -3.95 14.09 8.01
N ASP A 232 -4.88 14.31 8.93
CA ASP A 232 -5.15 15.65 9.46
C ASP A 232 -3.91 16.18 10.23
N ALA A 233 -3.30 15.35 11.08
CA ALA A 233 -2.06 15.68 11.77
C ALA A 233 -0.92 15.99 10.77
N SER A 234 -0.77 15.18 9.71
CA SER A 234 0.25 15.40 8.70
C SER A 234 0.10 16.76 8.01
N ARG A 235 -1.15 17.20 7.76
CA ARG A 235 -1.42 18.52 7.17
C ARG A 235 -0.97 19.67 8.07
N LEU A 236 -1.17 19.56 9.37
CA LEU A 236 -0.70 20.56 10.35
C LEU A 236 0.84 20.63 10.36
N TYR A 237 1.52 19.49 10.33
CA TYR A 237 2.98 19.46 10.27
C TYR A 237 3.53 20.01 8.95
N ILE A 238 2.91 19.68 7.81
CA ILE A 238 3.31 20.22 6.50
C ILE A 238 3.15 21.74 6.49
N GLN A 239 2.04 22.27 7.00
CA GLN A 239 1.81 23.72 7.11
C GLN A 239 2.84 24.41 8.01
N ALA A 240 3.32 23.73 9.05
CA ALA A 240 4.39 24.21 9.91
C ALA A 240 5.81 24.00 9.33
N GLY A 241 5.94 23.44 8.12
CA GLY A 241 7.25 23.12 7.53
C GLY A 241 8.02 22.01 8.25
N THR A 242 7.35 21.21 9.07
CA THR A 242 7.98 20.18 9.90
C THR A 242 8.06 18.85 9.15
N PRO A 243 9.25 18.30 8.90
CA PRO A 243 9.39 16.97 8.32
C PRO A 243 8.90 15.89 9.27
N LEU A 244 8.47 14.75 8.72
CA LEU A 244 7.92 13.66 9.51
C LEU A 244 8.77 12.40 9.43
N ALA A 245 8.72 11.63 10.52
CA ALA A 245 9.37 10.34 10.67
C ALA A 245 8.35 9.24 10.99
N VAL A 246 8.69 8.00 10.63
CA VAL A 246 8.03 6.79 11.12
C VAL A 246 9.05 5.97 11.90
N LEU A 247 8.70 5.53 13.11
CA LEU A 247 9.44 4.52 13.85
C LEU A 247 8.73 3.18 13.71
N ALA A 248 9.46 2.12 13.39
CA ALA A 248 8.89 0.79 13.20
C ALA A 248 9.79 -0.31 13.77
N GLY A 249 9.21 -1.47 14.04
CA GLY A 249 9.92 -2.66 14.46
C GLY A 249 10.50 -3.46 13.31
N LYS A 250 10.45 -4.78 13.43
CA LYS A 250 10.99 -5.73 12.46
C LYS A 250 10.06 -5.89 11.24
N GLU A 251 10.65 -6.23 10.11
CA GLU A 251 9.95 -6.59 8.87
C GLU A 251 8.99 -5.50 8.37
N TYR A 252 9.36 -4.23 8.54
CA TYR A 252 8.52 -3.12 8.11
C TYR A 252 8.29 -3.15 6.59
N GLY A 253 7.02 -3.15 6.19
CA GLY A 253 6.59 -3.19 4.79
C GLY A 253 6.53 -4.59 4.19
N THR A 254 6.46 -5.65 5.00
CA THR A 254 6.26 -7.03 4.54
C THR A 254 4.92 -7.20 3.80
N GLY A 255 4.76 -8.29 3.05
CA GLY A 255 3.55 -8.59 2.29
C GLY A 255 3.62 -8.22 0.82
N SER A 256 2.49 -7.82 0.23
CA SER A 256 2.38 -7.49 -1.20
C SER A 256 3.21 -6.27 -1.59
N SER A 257 3.75 -6.25 -2.84
CA SER A 257 4.46 -5.09 -3.36
C SER A 257 3.46 -3.97 -3.71
N ARG A 258 3.26 -3.04 -2.77
CA ARG A 258 2.39 -1.87 -2.94
C ARG A 258 3.22 -0.60 -2.85
N ASP A 259 3.43 0.04 -3.99
CA ASP A 259 4.14 1.31 -4.09
C ASP A 259 3.41 2.45 -3.34
N TRP A 260 2.07 2.40 -3.25
CA TRP A 260 1.29 3.35 -2.45
C TRP A 260 1.66 3.37 -0.97
N ALA A 261 2.24 2.30 -0.43
CA ALA A 261 2.77 2.33 0.93
C ALA A 261 3.91 3.36 1.10
N ALA A 262 4.73 3.55 0.07
CA ALA A 262 5.79 4.57 0.05
C ALA A 262 5.27 5.92 -0.48
N LYS A 263 4.47 5.93 -1.56
CA LYS A 263 3.86 7.15 -2.13
C LYS A 263 3.02 7.89 -1.09
N GLY A 264 2.13 7.19 -0.41
CA GLY A 264 1.29 7.77 0.62
C GLY A 264 2.09 8.34 1.78
N ALA A 265 3.09 7.62 2.27
CA ALA A 265 3.99 8.10 3.32
C ALA A 265 4.72 9.39 2.89
N ALA A 266 5.30 9.42 1.69
CA ALA A 266 5.96 10.61 1.14
C ALA A 266 5.01 11.81 1.03
N LEU A 267 3.77 11.60 0.56
CA LEU A 267 2.74 12.64 0.41
C LEU A 267 2.18 13.13 1.76
N LEU A 268 2.28 12.31 2.82
CA LEU A 268 2.01 12.74 4.19
C LEU A 268 3.16 13.56 4.80
N GLY A 269 4.26 13.79 4.07
CA GLY A 269 5.42 14.54 4.56
C GLY A 269 6.46 13.70 5.30
N VAL A 270 6.36 12.37 5.27
CA VAL A 270 7.39 11.49 5.83
C VAL A 270 8.66 11.61 5.00
N ARG A 271 9.77 11.95 5.66
CA ARG A 271 11.09 12.09 5.06
C ARG A 271 12.06 10.98 5.46
N LEU A 272 11.84 10.36 6.61
CA LEU A 272 12.64 9.22 7.05
C LEU A 272 11.77 8.17 7.73
N VAL A 273 12.21 6.93 7.61
CA VAL A 273 11.65 5.79 8.34
C VAL A 273 12.81 5.12 9.07
N ILE A 274 12.69 4.92 10.39
CA ILE A 274 13.68 4.21 11.19
C ILE A 274 13.04 2.91 11.68
N ALA A 275 13.59 1.76 11.27
CA ALA A 275 13.03 0.45 11.60
C ALA A 275 14.11 -0.53 12.05
N GLU A 276 13.73 -1.57 12.80
CA GLU A 276 14.66 -2.66 13.15
C GLU A 276 15.06 -3.47 11.90
N SER A 277 14.12 -3.69 10.97
CA SER A 277 14.40 -4.24 9.65
C SER A 277 13.31 -3.88 8.63
N PHE A 278 13.65 -3.97 7.37
CA PHE A 278 12.76 -3.66 6.25
C PHE A 278 12.55 -4.88 5.37
N GLU A 279 11.34 -5.00 4.84
CA GLU A 279 11.13 -5.83 3.67
C GLU A 279 11.76 -5.16 2.43
N ARG A 280 12.38 -5.99 1.58
CA ARG A 280 13.24 -5.54 0.48
C ARG A 280 12.53 -4.59 -0.51
N ILE A 281 11.32 -4.95 -0.94
CA ILE A 281 10.59 -4.20 -1.96
C ILE A 281 10.12 -2.86 -1.39
N HIS A 282 9.56 -2.86 -0.18
CA HIS A 282 9.09 -1.63 0.46
C HIS A 282 10.23 -0.66 0.74
N ARG A 283 11.39 -1.17 1.21
CA ARG A 283 12.61 -0.38 1.36
C ARG A 283 13.02 0.33 0.05
N ALA A 284 13.02 -0.43 -1.07
CA ALA A 284 13.34 0.15 -2.37
C ALA A 284 12.30 1.18 -2.82
N ASN A 285 11.02 0.95 -2.54
CA ASN A 285 9.95 1.90 -2.85
C ASN A 285 10.09 3.20 -2.03
N LEU A 286 10.49 3.12 -0.75
CA LEU A 286 10.76 4.32 0.06
C LEU A 286 11.84 5.19 -0.59
N VAL A 287 12.98 4.59 -0.99
CA VAL A 287 14.06 5.31 -1.70
C VAL A 287 13.55 5.88 -3.02
N GLY A 288 12.78 5.08 -3.78
CA GLY A 288 12.16 5.51 -5.04
C GLY A 288 11.18 6.68 -4.90
N MET A 289 10.73 6.98 -3.69
CA MET A 289 9.88 8.13 -3.34
C MET A 289 10.62 9.23 -2.57
N GLY A 290 11.97 9.18 -2.50
CA GLY A 290 12.77 10.18 -1.78
C GLY A 290 12.64 10.13 -0.26
N VAL A 291 12.19 9.01 0.29
CA VAL A 291 12.13 8.78 1.75
C VAL A 291 13.35 8.00 2.20
N LEU A 292 14.06 8.49 3.21
CA LEU A 292 15.29 7.90 3.75
C LEU A 292 14.97 6.70 4.66
N PRO A 293 15.32 5.46 4.29
CA PRO A 293 15.19 4.32 5.18
C PRO A 293 16.45 4.15 6.03
N LEU A 294 16.29 4.15 7.34
CA LEU A 294 17.36 3.94 8.32
C LEU A 294 17.07 2.69 9.15
N GLN A 295 18.07 1.86 9.35
CA GLN A 295 17.96 0.66 10.15
C GLN A 295 18.70 0.83 11.46
N PHE A 296 18.05 0.52 12.60
CA PHE A 296 18.68 0.48 13.91
C PHE A 296 19.88 -0.47 13.91
N ALA A 297 20.88 -0.19 14.74
CA ALA A 297 21.97 -1.12 15.00
C ALA A 297 21.44 -2.42 15.62
N GLN A 298 22.21 -3.50 15.48
CA GLN A 298 21.79 -4.80 15.99
C GLN A 298 21.52 -4.75 17.51
N GLY A 299 20.31 -5.16 17.91
CA GLY A 299 19.87 -5.14 19.29
C GLY A 299 19.29 -3.80 19.76
N GLU A 300 19.33 -2.76 18.93
CA GLU A 300 18.71 -1.48 19.21
C GLU A 300 17.32 -1.38 18.59
N ASN A 301 16.41 -0.74 19.31
CA ASN A 301 15.07 -0.40 18.89
C ASN A 301 14.54 0.78 19.71
N PRO A 302 13.37 1.33 19.42
CA PRO A 302 12.84 2.46 20.19
C PRO A 302 12.77 2.21 21.69
N ALA A 303 12.40 1.01 22.13
CA ALA A 303 12.30 0.69 23.55
C ALA A 303 13.67 0.62 24.24
N SER A 304 14.66 -0.04 23.62
CA SER A 304 16.01 -0.14 24.18
C SER A 304 16.73 1.22 24.26
N LEU A 305 16.37 2.16 23.37
CA LEU A 305 16.90 3.52 23.34
C LEU A 305 16.07 4.49 24.20
N GLY A 306 15.00 4.03 24.84
CA GLY A 306 14.11 4.86 25.68
C GLY A 306 13.34 5.92 24.89
N LEU A 307 13.05 5.65 23.61
CA LEU A 307 12.30 6.55 22.73
C LEU A 307 10.80 6.23 22.82
N ASP A 308 10.01 7.20 23.19
CA ASP A 308 8.55 7.07 23.30
C ASP A 308 7.81 7.53 22.03
N GLY A 309 8.51 8.25 21.13
CA GLY A 309 7.99 8.78 19.87
C GLY A 309 7.60 10.26 19.98
N SER A 310 7.79 10.90 21.13
CA SER A 310 7.59 12.35 21.28
C SER A 310 8.82 13.15 20.85
N GLU A 311 9.93 12.49 20.63
CA GLU A 311 11.21 13.10 20.27
C GLU A 311 11.18 13.80 18.91
N VAL A 312 12.14 14.70 18.78
CA VAL A 312 12.48 15.37 17.52
C VAL A 312 13.78 14.76 16.98
N PHE A 313 13.77 14.33 15.74
CA PHE A 313 14.91 13.67 15.12
C PHE A 313 15.62 14.55 14.10
N SER A 314 16.94 14.44 14.03
CA SER A 314 17.75 15.09 13.00
C SER A 314 18.83 14.14 12.50
N VAL A 315 19.09 14.21 11.18
CA VAL A 315 20.13 13.44 10.49
C VAL A 315 20.86 14.38 9.56
N GLU A 316 22.17 14.51 9.73
CA GLU A 316 23.01 15.29 8.81
C GLU A 316 23.30 14.46 7.57
N LEU A 317 23.03 15.04 6.40
CA LEU A 317 23.25 14.48 5.07
C LEU A 317 23.85 15.55 4.17
N ASP A 318 24.65 15.14 3.24
CA ASP A 318 25.18 15.99 2.15
C ASP A 318 25.38 15.18 0.86
N ASP A 319 25.90 15.81 -0.16
CA ASP A 319 26.14 15.21 -1.47
C ASP A 319 27.19 14.07 -1.48
N ARG A 320 27.88 13.85 -0.37
CA ARG A 320 28.83 12.73 -0.19
C ARG A 320 28.15 11.46 0.33
N LEU A 321 26.82 11.45 0.45
CA LEU A 321 26.04 10.28 0.86
C LEU A 321 26.43 9.06 0.01
N GLN A 322 26.76 7.96 0.68
CA GLN A 322 27.13 6.69 0.06
C GLN A 322 26.11 5.60 0.41
N ALA A 323 26.00 4.61 -0.48
CA ALA A 323 25.20 3.44 -0.21
C ALA A 323 25.65 2.74 1.07
N ARG A 324 24.68 2.34 1.89
CA ARG A 324 24.88 1.62 3.16
C ARG A 324 25.74 2.35 4.20
N GLN A 325 25.90 3.65 4.07
CA GLN A 325 26.63 4.46 5.04
C GLN A 325 26.04 4.36 6.44
N THR A 326 26.89 4.36 7.46
CA THR A 326 26.46 4.56 8.84
C THR A 326 26.16 6.03 9.05
N LEU A 327 24.97 6.33 9.55
CA LEU A 327 24.49 7.68 9.83
C LEU A 327 24.15 7.83 11.31
N THR A 328 24.52 8.97 11.88
CA THR A 328 24.14 9.33 13.24
C THR A 328 22.79 10.02 13.21
N VAL A 329 21.83 9.46 13.93
CA VAL A 329 20.56 10.09 14.23
C VAL A 329 20.66 10.80 15.56
N GLN A 330 20.47 12.11 15.57
CA GLN A 330 20.36 12.92 16.78
C GLN A 330 18.89 13.01 17.17
N TRP A 331 18.60 13.00 18.47
CA TRP A 331 17.26 13.20 18.99
C TRP A 331 17.25 14.10 20.21
N GLN A 332 16.11 14.78 20.40
CA GLN A 332 15.82 15.61 21.54
C GLN A 332 14.38 15.36 21.99
N SER A 333 14.16 15.25 23.31
CA SER A 333 12.80 15.17 23.86
C SER A 333 11.99 16.43 23.56
N ALA A 334 10.65 16.32 23.55
CA ALA A 334 9.77 17.43 23.20
C ALA A 334 9.97 18.67 24.09
N ASP A 335 10.30 18.45 25.34
CA ASP A 335 10.58 19.49 26.37
C ASP A 335 12.03 20.01 26.34
N GLY A 336 12.89 19.43 25.48
CA GLY A 336 14.29 19.81 25.38
C GLY A 336 15.19 19.37 26.52
N THR A 337 14.67 18.63 27.52
CA THR A 337 15.41 18.25 28.73
C THR A 337 16.35 17.07 28.53
N ARG A 338 16.03 16.19 27.58
CA ARG A 338 16.86 15.03 27.21
C ARG A 338 17.26 15.14 25.76
N SER A 339 18.46 14.72 25.44
CA SER A 339 18.97 14.59 24.11
C SER A 339 19.94 13.43 24.03
N GLY A 340 20.13 12.91 22.84
CA GLY A 340 21.05 11.82 22.59
C GLY A 340 21.25 11.58 21.12
N HIS A 341 21.98 10.54 20.84
CA HIS A 341 22.18 10.07 19.46
C HIS A 341 22.33 8.56 19.46
N PHE A 342 22.08 7.97 18.30
CA PHE A 342 22.33 6.57 18.03
C PHE A 342 22.78 6.38 16.57
N GLN A 343 23.43 5.26 16.30
CA GLN A 343 23.91 4.94 14.97
C GLN A 343 22.87 4.15 14.20
N THR A 344 22.72 4.45 12.92
CA THR A 344 21.86 3.71 12.02
C THR A 344 22.60 3.34 10.75
N ARG A 345 22.16 2.26 10.11
CA ARG A 345 22.58 1.93 8.77
C ARG A 345 21.62 2.54 7.75
N CYS A 346 22.12 3.38 6.87
CA CYS A 346 21.38 3.84 5.72
C CYS A 346 21.03 2.65 4.80
N ARG A 347 19.76 2.50 4.48
CA ARG A 347 19.29 1.40 3.64
C ARG A 347 19.00 1.85 2.20
N ILE A 348 19.75 2.85 1.75
CA ILE A 348 20.03 3.06 0.33
C ILE A 348 21.15 2.08 0.01
N ASP A 349 20.84 0.97 -0.68
CA ASP A 349 21.71 -0.19 -0.71
C ASP A 349 22.67 -0.20 -1.93
N THR A 350 22.43 0.63 -2.94
CA THR A 350 23.22 0.71 -4.17
C THR A 350 23.53 2.15 -4.58
N PRO A 351 24.61 2.40 -5.37
CA PRO A 351 24.90 3.73 -5.91
C PRO A 351 23.76 4.31 -6.76
N VAL A 352 23.07 3.48 -7.54
CA VAL A 352 21.91 3.91 -8.35
C VAL A 352 20.77 4.41 -7.47
N GLU A 353 20.55 3.78 -6.33
CA GLU A 353 19.54 4.26 -5.38
C GLU A 353 19.95 5.59 -4.70
N VAL A 354 21.25 5.87 -4.57
CA VAL A 354 21.74 7.21 -4.13
C VAL A 354 21.34 8.27 -5.16
N ASP A 355 21.46 7.96 -6.44
CA ASP A 355 21.02 8.86 -7.51
C ASP A 355 19.49 9.06 -7.50
N TYR A 356 18.72 8.01 -7.24
CA TYR A 356 17.28 8.16 -7.07
C TYR A 356 16.94 9.08 -5.89
N TYR A 357 17.58 8.88 -4.76
CA TYR A 357 17.39 9.72 -3.58
C TYR A 357 17.79 11.18 -3.82
N ARG A 358 18.94 11.42 -4.47
CA ARG A 358 19.43 12.75 -4.89
C ARG A 358 18.42 13.48 -5.76
N ASN A 359 17.77 12.78 -6.67
CA ASN A 359 16.80 13.34 -7.58
C ASN A 359 15.41 13.54 -6.94
N GLY A 360 15.20 13.11 -5.69
CA GLY A 360 13.89 13.15 -5.02
C GLY A 360 12.99 11.96 -5.34
N GLY A 361 13.50 10.95 -6.08
CA GLY A 361 12.82 9.71 -6.41
C GLY A 361 13.15 9.18 -7.79
N ILE A 362 12.71 7.95 -8.06
CA ILE A 362 12.96 7.27 -9.34
C ILE A 362 12.26 7.95 -10.52
N LEU A 363 11.02 8.44 -10.32
CA LEU A 363 10.25 9.09 -11.38
C LEU A 363 10.93 10.39 -11.85
N GLN A 364 11.41 11.19 -10.91
CA GLN A 364 12.14 12.43 -11.17
C GLN A 364 13.48 12.14 -11.86
N THR A 365 14.18 11.08 -11.46
CA THR A 365 15.43 10.65 -12.10
C THR A 365 15.21 10.29 -13.57
N VAL A 366 14.19 9.48 -13.84
CA VAL A 366 13.87 9.04 -15.22
C VAL A 366 13.46 10.22 -16.09
N LEU A 367 12.60 11.12 -15.58
CA LEU A 367 12.18 12.30 -16.34
C LEU A 367 13.35 13.22 -16.68
N ARG A 368 14.26 13.47 -15.72
CA ARG A 368 15.48 14.25 -16.00
C ARG A 368 16.41 13.55 -17.01
N GLY A 369 16.47 12.21 -16.98
CA GLY A 369 17.18 11.43 -17.99
C GLY A 369 16.64 11.69 -19.40
N PHE A 370 15.35 11.62 -19.59
CA PHE A 370 14.71 11.92 -20.88
C PHE A 370 14.96 13.35 -21.34
N LEU A 371 14.91 14.32 -20.44
CA LEU A 371 15.22 15.71 -20.79
C LEU A 371 16.68 15.90 -21.22
N ALA A 372 17.62 15.17 -20.61
CA ALA A 372 19.05 15.24 -20.96
C ALA A 372 19.38 14.55 -22.29
N GLU A 373 18.59 13.55 -22.70
CA GLU A 373 18.75 12.81 -23.96
C GLU A 373 18.02 13.48 -25.14
N SER A 374 17.08 14.40 -24.86
CA SER A 374 16.35 15.12 -25.92
C SER A 374 17.31 16.07 -26.64
N PRO A 375 17.50 15.99 -27.97
CA PRO A 375 18.28 16.96 -28.70
C PRO A 375 17.62 18.33 -28.59
N SER A 376 18.40 19.33 -28.20
CA SER A 376 18.03 20.76 -28.15
C SER A 376 17.66 21.33 -29.50
#